data_bcee96cd4e714776bc20a19ac2aead50
#
_entry.id   bcee96cd4e714776bc20a19ac2aead50
#
_cell.length_a   1.000
_cell.length_b   1.000
_cell.length_c   1.000
_cell.angle_alpha   90.00
_cell.angle_beta   90.00
_cell.angle_gamma   90.00
#
_symmetry.space_group_name_H-M   'P 1'
#
loop_
_entity.id
_entity.type
_entity.pdbx_description
1 polymer ?
#
loop_
_entity_poly.entity_id
_entity_poly.type
_entity_poly.pdbx_seq_one_letter_code
_entity_poly.pdbx_strand_id
1 'polypeptide(L)'
;MRKADLVVGVQWGDEGKGKIVDMLGLNYDMICRSQGGHNAGHTIWVDGVRYALHLVPSGILHKNIINIIGNGVVVCPEVLITEMAQFENLEGRLYISDKAHLNLSYHSQIDQAKERLKGEKAIGTTGKGIGPTYADKISRSGHRVGELLEPERLCDALMHDFETNKCVFDALGVKIPNESELLEELKRYKEVLAPFIANTTNLVWKALDENKKVLLEGAQGTLLDIDHGTYPYVTSSNTISAGACTGLGLNPKEIGEVIGVIKAYTTRVGFGPFPTEDKGTSGDKMCDIGKEFGTTTGRRRRCGWFDAVSVKYASRLDGVDTYALMKLDVLDGFEVVKICKAYQYNGETIDYMPTDLENATPIYEELAGWDSVKGISKYEDLPANARAYIERIEALTGVKIGYISTSPERSDTIIR
;
A
#
# COMPACT_ATOMS: atom_id res chain seq x y z
N MET A 1 -8.24 24.56 -12.30
CA MET A 1 -7.75 23.91 -11.07
C MET A 1 -7.03 22.65 -11.49
N ARG A 2 -5.79 22.48 -11.06
CA ARG A 2 -5.00 21.28 -11.35
C ARG A 2 -5.55 20.11 -10.56
N LYS A 3 -5.43 18.91 -11.11
CA LYS A 3 -5.83 17.67 -10.46
C LYS A 3 -4.61 16.99 -9.85
N ALA A 4 -4.84 16.17 -8.82
CA ALA A 4 -3.82 15.36 -8.20
C ALA A 4 -3.77 13.99 -8.89
N ASP A 5 -2.59 13.59 -9.38
CA ASP A 5 -2.40 12.27 -9.96
C ASP A 5 -2.22 11.22 -8.86
N LEU A 6 -2.57 9.97 -9.13
CA LEU A 6 -2.63 8.93 -8.10
C LEU A 6 -1.92 7.66 -8.57
N VAL A 7 -1.09 7.10 -7.69
CA VAL A 7 -0.48 5.77 -7.87
C VAL A 7 -1.15 4.78 -6.93
N VAL A 8 -1.80 3.75 -7.47
CA VAL A 8 -2.47 2.67 -6.73
C VAL A 8 -1.88 1.30 -7.06
N GLY A 9 -1.94 0.37 -6.13
CA GLY A 9 -1.65 -1.04 -6.40
C GLY A 9 -2.93 -1.75 -6.84
N VAL A 10 -2.89 -2.47 -7.95
CA VAL A 10 -4.08 -3.08 -8.57
C VAL A 10 -4.21 -4.59 -8.24
N GLN A 11 -3.33 -5.11 -7.40
CA GLN A 11 -3.32 -6.52 -6.96
C GLN A 11 -3.45 -6.59 -5.43
N TRP A 12 -2.77 -7.55 -4.77
CA TRP A 12 -2.79 -7.72 -3.30
C TRP A 12 -1.64 -6.99 -2.58
N GLY A 13 -1.22 -5.83 -3.07
CA GLY A 13 -0.10 -5.07 -2.51
C GLY A 13 1.27 -5.60 -2.96
N ASP A 14 2.33 -4.91 -2.53
CA ASP A 14 3.72 -5.23 -2.86
C ASP A 14 4.04 -5.25 -4.37
N GLU A 15 3.24 -4.54 -5.19
CA GLU A 15 3.41 -4.46 -6.65
C GLU A 15 4.70 -3.72 -7.05
N GLY A 16 5.28 -2.92 -6.14
CA GLY A 16 6.46 -2.11 -6.42
C GLY A 16 6.15 -0.62 -6.61
N LYS A 17 5.04 -0.14 -6.02
CA LYS A 17 4.61 1.27 -6.07
C LYS A 17 5.70 2.27 -5.72
N GLY A 18 6.52 1.97 -4.70
CA GLY A 18 7.59 2.86 -4.25
C GLY A 18 8.56 3.26 -5.36
N LYS A 19 8.96 2.33 -6.25
CA LYS A 19 9.81 2.63 -7.41
C LYS A 19 9.13 3.64 -8.36
N ILE A 20 7.83 3.44 -8.63
CA ILE A 20 7.07 4.31 -9.53
C ILE A 20 6.87 5.69 -8.92
N VAL A 21 6.49 5.77 -7.63
CA VAL A 21 6.34 7.05 -6.93
C VAL A 21 7.66 7.82 -6.87
N ASP A 22 8.77 7.16 -6.57
CA ASP A 22 10.09 7.77 -6.54
C ASP A 22 10.52 8.28 -7.93
N MET A 23 10.31 7.47 -8.97
CA MET A 23 10.62 7.86 -10.35
C MET A 23 9.78 9.07 -10.82
N LEU A 24 8.48 9.04 -10.58
CA LEU A 24 7.56 10.12 -10.96
C LEU A 24 7.77 11.35 -10.10
N GLY A 25 8.14 11.16 -8.83
CA GLY A 25 8.28 12.21 -7.82
C GLY A 25 9.12 13.39 -8.28
N LEU A 26 10.15 13.16 -9.11
CA LEU A 26 10.98 14.21 -9.69
C LEU A 26 10.19 15.28 -10.47
N ASN A 27 8.98 14.95 -10.91
CA ASN A 27 8.11 15.86 -11.69
C ASN A 27 7.00 16.49 -10.84
N TYR A 28 6.98 16.27 -9.50
CA TYR A 28 5.93 16.73 -8.61
C TYR A 28 6.47 17.66 -7.53
N ASP A 29 5.62 18.58 -7.06
CA ASP A 29 5.94 19.52 -5.99
C ASP A 29 5.55 18.96 -4.61
N MET A 30 4.59 18.03 -4.58
CA MET A 30 4.03 17.47 -3.36
C MET A 30 3.68 15.99 -3.54
N ILE A 31 4.00 15.15 -2.55
CA ILE A 31 3.61 13.74 -2.49
C ILE A 31 2.84 13.47 -1.20
N CYS A 32 1.66 12.85 -1.32
CA CYS A 32 0.72 12.67 -0.22
C CYS A 32 0.36 11.20 -0.02
N ARG A 33 0.48 10.69 1.20
CA ARG A 33 -0.10 9.41 1.60
C ARG A 33 -1.49 9.62 2.17
N SER A 34 -2.44 8.82 1.70
CA SER A 34 -3.86 9.01 2.00
C SER A 34 -4.44 8.00 2.99
N GLN A 35 -3.85 6.81 3.15
CA GLN A 35 -4.40 5.74 3.98
C GLN A 35 -3.34 4.71 4.40
N GLY A 36 -3.76 3.72 5.20
CA GLY A 36 -2.89 2.69 5.75
C GLY A 36 -2.14 3.21 6.98
N GLY A 37 -1.04 2.59 7.31
CA GLY A 37 -0.17 2.94 8.41
C GLY A 37 1.20 2.33 8.20
N HIS A 38 1.90 2.04 9.29
CA HIS A 38 3.23 1.43 9.21
C HIS A 38 3.22 -0.08 8.88
N ASN A 39 2.05 -0.63 8.52
CA ASN A 39 1.95 -1.94 7.86
C ASN A 39 2.38 -1.89 6.39
N ALA A 40 2.41 -0.72 5.76
CA ALA A 40 3.04 -0.53 4.46
C ALA A 40 4.56 -0.67 4.57
N GLY A 41 5.21 -1.06 3.48
CA GLY A 41 6.66 -1.12 3.39
C GLY A 41 7.08 -0.85 1.94
N HIS A 42 7.54 0.38 1.68
CA HIS A 42 8.10 0.76 0.39
C HIS A 42 9.62 0.67 0.47
N THR A 43 10.20 -0.28 -0.24
CA THR A 43 11.66 -0.36 -0.37
C THR A 43 12.09 0.35 -1.64
N ILE A 44 12.95 1.34 -1.51
CA ILE A 44 13.46 2.16 -2.60
C ILE A 44 14.98 2.14 -2.54
N TRP A 45 15.62 2.01 -3.69
CA TRP A 45 17.07 2.09 -3.83
C TRP A 45 17.44 3.42 -4.48
N VAL A 46 18.27 4.22 -3.81
CA VAL A 46 18.79 5.49 -4.33
C VAL A 46 20.30 5.47 -4.13
N ASP A 47 21.04 5.60 -5.22
CA ASP A 47 22.51 5.65 -5.21
C ASP A 47 23.16 4.49 -4.42
N GLY A 48 22.59 3.29 -4.55
CA GLY A 48 23.07 2.08 -3.86
C GLY A 48 22.65 1.97 -2.38
N VAL A 49 21.94 2.95 -1.84
CA VAL A 49 21.42 2.92 -0.48
C VAL A 49 19.96 2.44 -0.49
N ARG A 50 19.65 1.51 0.41
CA ARG A 50 18.30 0.97 0.58
C ARG A 50 17.54 1.74 1.64
N TYR A 51 16.42 2.33 1.27
CA TYR A 51 15.45 2.96 2.18
C TYR A 51 14.20 2.08 2.32
N ALA A 52 13.76 1.86 3.55
CA ALA A 52 12.52 1.15 3.85
C ALA A 52 11.56 2.13 4.52
N LEU A 53 10.61 2.66 3.74
CA LEU A 53 9.63 3.64 4.20
C LEU A 53 8.33 2.95 4.61
N HIS A 54 7.78 3.35 5.74
CA HIS A 54 6.54 2.80 6.30
C HIS A 54 5.42 3.84 6.40
N LEU A 55 5.70 5.02 6.95
CA LEU A 55 4.76 6.13 7.14
C LEU A 55 5.11 7.34 6.30
N VAL A 56 6.38 7.66 6.20
CA VAL A 56 6.87 8.81 5.44
C VAL A 56 6.63 8.57 3.94
N PRO A 57 6.07 9.55 3.20
CA PRO A 57 5.92 9.43 1.75
C PRO A 57 7.25 9.28 1.01
N SER A 58 7.23 8.57 -0.11
CA SER A 58 8.45 8.28 -0.90
C SER A 58 9.15 9.53 -1.44
N GLY A 59 8.44 10.64 -1.54
CA GLY A 59 9.00 11.94 -1.95
C GLY A 59 10.03 12.53 -1.00
N ILE A 60 10.16 12.01 0.22
CA ILE A 60 11.13 12.50 1.20
C ILE A 60 12.58 12.37 0.73
N LEU A 61 12.83 11.40 -0.17
CA LEU A 61 14.14 11.18 -0.78
C LEU A 61 14.58 12.33 -1.69
N HIS A 62 13.66 13.23 -2.07
CA HIS A 62 13.93 14.39 -2.93
C HIS A 62 13.82 15.68 -2.12
N LYS A 63 14.89 16.49 -2.09
CA LYS A 63 15.02 17.67 -1.22
C LYS A 63 13.97 18.76 -1.42
N ASN A 64 13.38 18.85 -2.60
CA ASN A 64 12.47 19.94 -2.97
C ASN A 64 10.99 19.56 -2.93
N ILE A 65 10.66 18.33 -2.49
CA ILE A 65 9.29 17.82 -2.47
C ILE A 65 8.68 17.99 -1.08
N ILE A 66 7.45 18.51 -1.04
CA ILE A 66 6.63 18.54 0.17
C ILE A 66 5.97 17.18 0.35
N ASN A 67 6.05 16.63 1.53
CA ASN A 67 5.54 15.31 1.88
C ASN A 67 4.39 15.43 2.89
N ILE A 68 3.26 14.82 2.58
CA ILE A 68 2.05 14.90 3.41
C ILE A 68 1.66 13.50 3.90
N ILE A 69 1.52 13.36 5.22
CA ILE A 69 0.81 12.24 5.85
C ILE A 69 -0.62 12.70 6.09
N GLY A 70 -1.56 12.21 5.29
CA GLY A 70 -2.96 12.65 5.28
C GLY A 70 -3.80 12.12 6.45
N ASN A 71 -5.00 12.65 6.59
CA ASN A 71 -5.93 12.33 7.68
C ASN A 71 -6.45 10.88 7.65
N GLY A 72 -6.33 10.19 6.52
CA GLY A 72 -6.72 8.78 6.42
C GLY A 72 -5.65 7.82 6.92
N VAL A 73 -4.42 8.27 7.15
CA VAL A 73 -3.34 7.44 7.68
C VAL A 73 -3.50 7.25 9.20
N VAL A 74 -3.19 6.04 9.69
CA VAL A 74 -3.06 5.78 11.13
C VAL A 74 -1.57 5.85 11.49
N VAL A 75 -1.24 6.77 12.39
CA VAL A 75 0.14 7.18 12.70
C VAL A 75 0.60 6.56 14.01
N CYS A 76 1.62 5.70 13.94
CA CYS A 76 2.36 5.26 15.11
C CYS A 76 3.51 6.25 15.37
N PRO A 77 3.44 7.08 16.45
CA PRO A 77 4.44 8.10 16.72
C PRO A 77 5.86 7.55 16.82
N GLU A 78 6.03 6.44 17.55
CA GLU A 78 7.34 5.80 17.76
C GLU A 78 8.01 5.37 16.44
N VAL A 79 7.23 4.73 15.56
CA VAL A 79 7.71 4.31 14.24
C VAL A 79 8.02 5.51 13.37
N LEU A 80 7.17 6.53 13.39
CA LEU A 80 7.38 7.74 12.61
C LEU A 80 8.63 8.50 13.02
N ILE A 81 8.84 8.69 14.32
CA ILE A 81 10.05 9.35 14.86
C ILE A 81 11.33 8.58 14.45
N THR A 82 11.30 7.26 14.56
CA THR A 82 12.42 6.40 14.13
C THR A 82 12.70 6.53 12.63
N GLU A 83 11.63 6.62 11.82
CA GLU A 83 11.76 6.76 10.37
C GLU A 83 12.26 8.16 9.99
N MET A 84 11.73 9.20 10.62
CA MET A 84 12.18 10.60 10.43
C MET A 84 13.66 10.80 10.75
N ALA A 85 14.19 10.10 11.74
CA ALA A 85 15.59 10.22 12.14
C ALA A 85 16.61 9.82 11.04
N GLN A 86 16.15 9.17 9.97
CA GLN A 86 16.97 8.83 8.81
C GLN A 86 17.18 10.01 7.85
N PHE A 87 16.45 11.12 8.03
CA PHE A 87 16.43 12.24 7.10
C PHE A 87 16.75 13.55 7.78
N GLU A 88 17.43 14.42 7.04
CA GLU A 88 17.75 15.78 7.48
C GLU A 88 16.79 16.82 6.91
N ASN A 89 16.69 17.98 7.53
CA ASN A 89 15.96 19.14 7.03
C ASN A 89 14.50 18.84 6.69
N LEU A 90 13.78 18.19 7.62
CA LEU A 90 12.39 17.81 7.44
C LEU A 90 11.39 18.96 7.61
N GLU A 91 11.75 19.99 8.41
CA GLU A 91 10.89 21.15 8.63
C GLU A 91 10.60 21.87 7.30
N GLY A 92 9.33 22.19 7.09
CA GLY A 92 8.86 22.75 5.82
C GLY A 92 8.71 21.75 4.68
N ARG A 93 9.13 20.49 4.87
CA ARG A 93 9.08 19.42 3.84
C ARG A 93 8.21 18.24 4.21
N LEU A 94 7.99 17.99 5.50
CA LEU A 94 7.10 16.94 6.00
C LEU A 94 5.98 17.56 6.82
N TYR A 95 4.75 17.14 6.58
CA TYR A 95 3.59 17.55 7.36
C TYR A 95 2.71 16.34 7.68
N ILE A 96 2.20 16.32 8.91
CA ILE A 96 1.34 15.26 9.43
C ILE A 96 -0.03 15.89 9.71
N SER A 97 -1.08 15.26 9.21
CA SER A 97 -2.44 15.76 9.46
C SER A 97 -2.77 15.76 10.96
N ASP A 98 -3.23 16.90 11.44
CA ASP A 98 -3.84 17.05 12.76
C ASP A 98 -5.03 16.11 12.98
N LYS A 99 -5.68 15.67 11.89
CA LYS A 99 -6.85 14.78 11.88
C LYS A 99 -6.50 13.30 11.69
N ALA A 100 -5.24 12.93 11.44
CA ALA A 100 -4.81 11.53 11.40
C ALA A 100 -4.98 10.88 12.77
N HIS A 101 -5.26 9.56 12.81
CA HIS A 101 -5.47 8.87 14.09
C HIS A 101 -4.17 8.29 14.63
N LEU A 102 -4.01 8.38 15.96
CA LEU A 102 -2.88 7.81 16.68
C LEU A 102 -3.00 6.27 16.75
N ASN A 103 -1.96 5.59 16.35
CA ASN A 103 -1.77 4.17 16.58
C ASN A 103 -0.78 4.02 17.76
N LEU A 104 -1.31 3.76 18.94
CA LEU A 104 -0.55 3.61 20.17
C LEU A 104 -0.26 2.13 20.49
N SER A 105 0.60 1.87 21.46
CA SER A 105 1.10 0.53 21.80
C SER A 105 0.01 -0.48 22.12
N TYR A 106 -1.07 -0.06 22.78
CA TYR A 106 -2.21 -0.94 23.11
C TYR A 106 -2.94 -1.48 21.86
N HIS A 107 -2.98 -0.74 20.75
CA HIS A 107 -3.59 -1.22 19.52
C HIS A 107 -2.85 -2.45 18.97
N SER A 108 -1.52 -2.45 19.00
CA SER A 108 -0.75 -3.63 18.55
C SER A 108 -0.93 -4.82 19.48
N GLN A 109 -1.06 -4.59 20.79
CA GLN A 109 -1.36 -5.65 21.75
C GLN A 109 -2.74 -6.25 21.50
N ILE A 110 -3.77 -5.43 21.22
CA ILE A 110 -5.12 -5.88 20.85
C ILE A 110 -5.09 -6.71 19.57
N ASP A 111 -4.39 -6.23 18.52
CA ASP A 111 -4.26 -6.93 17.23
C ASP A 111 -3.66 -8.33 17.42
N GLN A 112 -2.53 -8.40 18.10
CA GLN A 112 -1.84 -9.66 18.40
C GLN A 112 -2.68 -10.61 19.26
N ALA A 113 -3.39 -10.09 20.27
CA ALA A 113 -4.27 -10.89 21.12
C ALA A 113 -5.44 -11.47 20.33
N LYS A 114 -6.10 -10.66 19.51
CA LYS A 114 -7.20 -11.10 18.64
C LYS A 114 -6.76 -12.15 17.63
N GLU A 115 -5.58 -12.00 17.02
CA GLU A 115 -5.04 -13.02 16.10
C GLU A 115 -4.73 -14.34 16.81
N ARG A 116 -4.14 -14.29 18.02
CA ARG A 116 -3.94 -15.51 18.82
C ARG A 116 -5.25 -16.24 19.17
N LEU A 117 -6.29 -15.49 19.55
CA LEU A 117 -7.59 -16.06 19.89
C LEU A 117 -8.31 -16.70 18.70
N LYS A 118 -8.09 -16.21 17.48
CA LYS A 118 -8.65 -16.80 16.26
C LYS A 118 -8.04 -18.16 15.89
N GLY A 119 -6.82 -18.47 16.35
CA GLY A 119 -6.13 -19.72 16.06
C GLY A 119 -6.05 -20.01 14.56
N GLU A 120 -6.62 -21.12 14.11
CA GLU A 120 -6.64 -21.53 12.70
C GLU A 120 -7.46 -20.57 11.79
N LYS A 121 -8.36 -19.78 12.37
CA LYS A 121 -9.14 -18.76 11.65
C LYS A 121 -8.47 -17.38 11.64
N ALA A 122 -7.18 -17.30 12.00
CA ALA A 122 -6.42 -16.06 11.94
C ALA A 122 -6.41 -15.47 10.51
N ILE A 123 -6.45 -14.16 10.42
CA ILE A 123 -6.40 -13.45 9.13
C ILE A 123 -4.95 -13.35 8.61
N GLY A 124 -3.98 -13.43 9.53
CA GLY A 124 -2.57 -13.24 9.24
C GLY A 124 -2.19 -11.77 9.19
N THR A 125 -2.72 -10.96 10.12
CA THR A 125 -2.38 -9.54 10.24
C THR A 125 -0.90 -9.31 10.48
N THR A 126 -0.45 -8.06 10.34
CA THR A 126 0.93 -7.68 10.65
C THR A 126 1.19 -7.54 12.15
N GLY A 127 0.15 -7.61 12.99
CA GLY A 127 0.24 -7.44 14.44
C GLY A 127 0.60 -6.00 14.88
N LYS A 128 0.44 -5.03 13.98
CA LYS A 128 0.85 -3.63 14.19
C LYS A 128 -0.27 -2.71 14.68
N GLY A 129 -1.44 -3.26 14.99
CA GLY A 129 -2.55 -2.50 15.53
C GLY A 129 -3.32 -1.67 14.52
N ILE A 130 -3.10 -1.85 13.23
CA ILE A 130 -3.76 -1.07 12.17
C ILE A 130 -5.28 -1.26 12.23
N GLY A 131 -5.75 -2.50 12.27
CA GLY A 131 -7.17 -2.83 12.38
C GLY A 131 -7.84 -2.24 13.62
N PRO A 132 -7.33 -2.45 14.83
CA PRO A 132 -7.84 -1.82 16.04
C PRO A 132 -7.90 -0.30 15.95
N THR A 133 -6.89 0.39 15.42
CA THR A 133 -6.90 1.86 15.27
C THR A 133 -8.02 2.33 14.33
N TYR A 134 -8.23 1.65 13.19
CA TYR A 134 -9.36 1.97 12.31
C TYR A 134 -10.71 1.64 12.96
N ALA A 135 -10.79 0.58 13.77
CA ALA A 135 -12.01 0.28 14.54
C ALA A 135 -12.34 1.42 15.52
N ASP A 136 -11.35 1.93 16.25
CA ASP A 136 -11.52 3.06 17.16
C ASP A 136 -11.92 4.35 16.42
N LYS A 137 -11.34 4.60 15.25
CA LYS A 137 -11.74 5.70 14.38
C LYS A 137 -13.23 5.62 14.01
N ILE A 138 -13.71 4.45 13.60
CA ILE A 138 -15.10 4.26 13.17
C ILE A 138 -16.06 4.27 14.36
N SER A 139 -15.67 3.72 15.52
CA SER A 139 -16.44 3.78 16.77
C SER A 139 -16.44 5.17 17.41
N ARG A 140 -15.59 6.07 16.93
CA ARG A 140 -15.41 7.45 17.42
C ARG A 140 -14.81 7.50 18.83
N SER A 141 -14.01 6.51 19.17
CA SER A 141 -13.21 6.43 20.40
C SER A 141 -11.71 6.63 20.16
N GLY A 142 -11.31 6.85 18.89
CA GLY A 142 -9.92 7.02 18.53
C GLY A 142 -9.43 8.46 18.71
N HIS A 143 -8.16 8.62 19.09
CA HIS A 143 -7.49 9.90 19.27
C HIS A 143 -6.75 10.36 18.03
N ARG A 144 -6.68 11.68 17.83
CA ARG A 144 -6.04 12.29 16.66
C ARG A 144 -4.66 12.80 16.98
N VAL A 145 -3.81 12.87 15.95
CA VAL A 145 -2.43 13.38 16.05
C VAL A 145 -2.41 14.82 16.59
N GLY A 146 -3.39 15.66 16.23
CA GLY A 146 -3.49 17.03 16.74
C GLY A 146 -3.63 17.12 18.26
N GLU A 147 -4.17 16.09 18.92
CA GLU A 147 -4.31 16.04 20.38
C GLU A 147 -2.96 15.92 21.10
N LEU A 148 -1.88 15.48 20.39
CA LEU A 148 -0.52 15.49 20.95
C LEU A 148 -0.05 16.91 21.33
N LEU A 149 -0.65 17.96 20.78
CA LEU A 149 -0.31 19.34 21.14
C LEU A 149 -0.73 19.69 22.58
N GLU A 150 -1.67 18.93 23.17
CA GLU A 150 -2.14 19.04 24.54
C GLU A 150 -1.98 17.69 25.28
N PRO A 151 -0.77 17.24 25.58
CA PRO A 151 -0.48 15.88 26.05
C PRO A 151 -1.12 15.54 27.38
N GLU A 152 -1.29 16.52 28.28
CA GLU A 152 -1.98 16.34 29.56
C GLU A 152 -3.45 15.95 29.33
N ARG A 153 -4.16 16.71 28.48
CA ARG A 153 -5.56 16.45 28.12
C ARG A 153 -5.73 15.11 27.41
N LEU A 154 -4.79 14.77 26.49
CA LEU A 154 -4.79 13.49 25.79
C LEU A 154 -4.55 12.34 26.77
N CYS A 155 -3.65 12.51 27.74
CA CYS A 155 -3.40 11.51 28.78
C CYS A 155 -4.66 11.24 29.61
N ASP A 156 -5.33 12.28 30.10
CA ASP A 156 -6.60 12.16 30.86
C ASP A 156 -7.64 11.40 30.06
N ALA A 157 -7.81 11.73 28.77
CA ALA A 157 -8.76 11.07 27.88
C ALA A 157 -8.43 9.57 27.68
N LEU A 158 -7.17 9.25 27.41
CA LEU A 158 -6.71 7.87 27.25
C LEU A 158 -6.88 7.07 28.55
N MET A 159 -6.56 7.63 29.71
CA MET A 159 -6.75 6.96 31.00
C MET A 159 -8.23 6.66 31.27
N HIS A 160 -9.12 7.59 30.91
CA HIS A 160 -10.56 7.36 31.00
C HIS A 160 -11.02 6.24 30.08
N ASP A 161 -10.53 6.20 28.84
CA ASP A 161 -10.85 5.13 27.87
C ASP A 161 -10.32 3.78 28.32
N PHE A 162 -9.12 3.72 28.91
CA PHE A 162 -8.57 2.51 29.49
C PHE A 162 -9.43 1.98 30.65
N GLU A 163 -9.90 2.84 31.53
CA GLU A 163 -10.80 2.48 32.62
C GLU A 163 -12.13 1.94 32.10
N THR A 164 -12.74 2.66 31.16
CA THR A 164 -14.01 2.29 30.54
C THR A 164 -13.95 0.94 29.82
N ASN A 165 -12.84 0.61 29.18
CA ASN A 165 -12.63 -0.63 28.44
C ASN A 165 -11.84 -1.69 29.22
N LYS A 166 -11.63 -1.47 30.52
CA LYS A 166 -10.76 -2.32 31.36
C LYS A 166 -11.09 -3.82 31.25
N CYS A 167 -12.37 -4.19 31.27
CA CYS A 167 -12.78 -5.59 31.17
C CYS A 167 -12.35 -6.26 29.84
N VAL A 168 -12.34 -5.50 28.74
CA VAL A 168 -11.89 -5.98 27.43
C VAL A 168 -10.38 -6.12 27.40
N PHE A 169 -9.66 -5.14 27.95
CA PHE A 169 -8.20 -5.16 27.99
C PHE A 169 -7.68 -6.29 28.89
N ASP A 170 -8.29 -6.49 30.06
CA ASP A 170 -7.95 -7.61 30.96
C ASP A 170 -8.17 -8.98 30.26
N ALA A 171 -9.31 -9.14 29.56
CA ALA A 171 -9.63 -10.37 28.82
C ALA A 171 -8.66 -10.64 27.67
N LEU A 172 -8.13 -9.60 27.03
CA LEU A 172 -7.15 -9.70 25.95
C LEU A 172 -5.70 -9.75 26.45
N GLY A 173 -5.46 -9.49 27.73
CA GLY A 173 -4.13 -9.40 28.32
C GLY A 173 -3.34 -8.18 27.84
N VAL A 174 -4.04 -7.08 27.55
CA VAL A 174 -3.44 -5.79 27.16
C VAL A 174 -2.89 -5.10 28.40
N LYS A 175 -1.62 -4.72 28.33
CA LYS A 175 -0.96 -3.96 29.40
C LYS A 175 -1.22 -2.46 29.19
N ILE A 176 -1.86 -1.87 30.18
CA ILE A 176 -2.10 -0.43 30.23
C ILE A 176 -0.94 0.22 30.96
N PRO A 177 -0.29 1.27 30.39
CA PRO A 177 0.73 2.05 31.10
C PRO A 177 0.11 2.79 32.28
N ASN A 178 0.94 3.12 33.28
CA ASN A 178 0.46 4.06 34.30
C ASN A 178 0.43 5.48 33.74
N GLU A 179 -0.33 6.36 34.41
CA GLU A 179 -0.56 7.74 33.94
C GLU A 179 0.74 8.53 33.75
N SER A 180 1.71 8.41 34.66
CA SER A 180 2.98 9.15 34.56
C SER A 180 3.82 8.67 33.38
N GLU A 181 3.92 7.36 33.13
CA GLU A 181 4.63 6.79 31.99
C GLU A 181 3.98 7.21 30.67
N LEU A 182 2.64 7.16 30.62
CA LEU A 182 1.88 7.60 29.44
C LEU A 182 2.12 9.08 29.15
N LEU A 183 2.03 9.94 30.16
CA LEU A 183 2.21 11.38 30.01
C LEU A 183 3.64 11.72 29.55
N GLU A 184 4.66 11.06 30.09
CA GLU A 184 6.05 11.25 29.65
C GLU A 184 6.22 10.83 28.17
N GLU A 185 5.63 9.71 27.76
CA GLU A 185 5.65 9.24 26.37
C GLU A 185 4.98 10.26 25.43
N LEU A 186 3.79 10.76 25.79
CA LEU A 186 3.05 11.76 24.99
C LEU A 186 3.81 13.09 24.90
N LYS A 187 4.47 13.54 25.96
CA LYS A 187 5.33 14.74 25.96
C LYS A 187 6.52 14.56 25.02
N ARG A 188 7.17 13.41 25.03
CA ARG A 188 8.25 13.08 24.09
C ARG A 188 7.76 13.09 22.64
N TYR A 189 6.59 12.54 22.36
CA TYR A 189 6.00 12.58 21.02
C TYR A 189 5.68 14.03 20.58
N LYS A 190 5.12 14.84 21.47
CA LYS A 190 4.88 16.27 21.21
C LYS A 190 6.17 17.00 20.88
N GLU A 191 7.22 16.84 21.68
CA GLU A 191 8.50 17.52 21.48
C GLU A 191 9.04 17.33 20.06
N VAL A 192 8.97 16.11 19.53
CA VAL A 192 9.50 15.79 18.20
C VAL A 192 8.52 16.11 17.08
N LEU A 193 7.21 15.82 17.25
CA LEU A 193 6.24 15.84 16.16
C LEU A 193 5.50 17.18 16.01
N ALA A 194 5.42 18.01 17.06
CA ALA A 194 4.64 19.26 17.02
C ALA A 194 5.00 20.19 15.85
N PRO A 195 6.27 20.35 15.43
CA PRO A 195 6.62 21.21 14.29
C PRO A 195 6.05 20.72 12.95
N PHE A 196 5.65 19.44 12.86
CA PHE A 196 5.17 18.79 11.64
C PHE A 196 3.65 18.65 11.60
N ILE A 197 2.95 18.87 12.72
CA ILE A 197 1.48 18.74 12.80
C ILE A 197 0.84 19.96 12.15
N ALA A 198 -0.04 19.73 11.16
CA ALA A 198 -0.67 20.79 10.41
C ALA A 198 -2.05 20.40 9.87
N ASN A 199 -2.84 21.40 9.46
CA ASN A 199 -4.03 21.19 8.65
C ASN A 199 -3.61 20.84 7.21
N THR A 200 -3.32 19.58 6.98
CA THR A 200 -2.81 19.09 5.69
C THR A 200 -3.83 19.19 4.55
N THR A 201 -5.13 19.10 4.85
CA THR A 201 -6.18 19.31 3.86
C THR A 201 -6.05 20.70 3.22
N ASN A 202 -5.87 21.74 4.03
CA ASN A 202 -5.66 23.11 3.54
C ASN A 202 -4.37 23.26 2.73
N LEU A 203 -3.29 22.54 3.12
CA LEU A 203 -2.02 22.56 2.39
C LEU A 203 -2.17 21.96 0.99
N VAL A 204 -2.89 20.82 0.88
CA VAL A 204 -3.15 20.17 -0.41
C VAL A 204 -4.04 21.04 -1.29
N TRP A 205 -5.13 21.61 -0.76
CA TRP A 205 -6.00 22.52 -1.51
C TRP A 205 -5.22 23.73 -2.06
N LYS A 206 -4.44 24.39 -1.20
CA LYS A 206 -3.61 25.51 -1.61
C LYS A 206 -2.62 25.14 -2.71
N ALA A 207 -1.99 23.96 -2.63
CA ALA A 207 -1.09 23.47 -3.67
C ALA A 207 -1.82 23.30 -5.02
N LEU A 208 -3.03 22.74 -5.01
CA LEU A 208 -3.86 22.58 -6.22
C LEU A 208 -4.32 23.93 -6.80
N ASP A 209 -4.74 24.88 -5.94
CA ASP A 209 -5.14 26.22 -6.34
C ASP A 209 -3.96 27.01 -6.94
N GLU A 210 -2.76 26.81 -6.43
CA GLU A 210 -1.51 27.37 -6.97
C GLU A 210 -0.99 26.61 -8.21
N ASN A 211 -1.77 25.65 -8.76
CA ASN A 211 -1.40 24.79 -9.89
C ASN A 211 -0.11 23.97 -9.67
N LYS A 212 0.25 23.64 -8.44
CA LYS A 212 1.34 22.72 -8.14
C LYS A 212 0.98 21.29 -8.54
N LYS A 213 2.01 20.51 -8.85
CA LYS A 213 1.87 19.11 -9.19
C LYS A 213 1.81 18.29 -7.90
N VAL A 214 0.69 17.63 -7.67
CA VAL A 214 0.44 16.79 -6.50
C VAL A 214 0.32 15.34 -6.93
N LEU A 215 1.09 14.43 -6.29
CA LEU A 215 1.03 13.00 -6.47
C LEU A 215 0.49 12.34 -5.20
N LEU A 216 -0.49 11.49 -5.36
CA LEU A 216 -1.05 10.70 -4.27
C LEU A 216 -0.42 9.30 -4.28
N GLU A 217 0.14 8.91 -3.15
CA GLU A 217 0.81 7.62 -2.97
C GLU A 217 -0.11 6.66 -2.22
N GLY A 218 -0.67 5.68 -2.94
CA GLY A 218 -1.47 4.61 -2.36
C GLY A 218 -0.62 3.60 -1.59
N ALA A 219 -1.19 3.01 -0.56
CA ALA A 219 -0.60 1.91 0.20
C ALA A 219 -1.43 0.63 0.01
N GLN A 220 -0.81 -0.53 0.18
CA GLN A 220 -1.38 -1.85 -0.09
C GLN A 220 -1.82 -2.00 -1.56
N GLY A 221 -2.93 -2.67 -1.84
CA GLY A 221 -3.48 -2.86 -3.18
C GLY A 221 -4.99 -3.01 -3.14
N THR A 222 -5.65 -2.78 -4.27
CA THR A 222 -7.12 -2.77 -4.41
C THR A 222 -7.78 -4.05 -3.94
N LEU A 223 -7.15 -5.21 -4.18
CA LEU A 223 -7.70 -6.49 -3.72
C LEU A 223 -7.58 -6.71 -2.20
N LEU A 224 -6.94 -5.76 -1.49
CA LEU A 224 -6.91 -5.68 -0.01
C LEU A 224 -7.84 -4.59 0.54
N ASP A 225 -8.64 -3.91 -0.30
CA ASP A 225 -9.60 -2.90 0.14
C ASP A 225 -10.63 -3.50 1.11
N ILE A 226 -10.99 -2.74 2.16
CA ILE A 226 -11.91 -3.21 3.20
C ILE A 226 -13.30 -3.55 2.66
N ASP A 227 -13.78 -2.83 1.64
CA ASP A 227 -15.12 -2.99 1.07
C ASP A 227 -15.11 -3.88 -0.18
N HIS A 228 -14.09 -3.76 -1.03
CA HIS A 228 -14.04 -4.35 -2.36
C HIS A 228 -13.00 -5.46 -2.53
N GLY A 229 -12.15 -5.67 -1.53
CA GLY A 229 -11.13 -6.73 -1.54
C GLY A 229 -11.67 -8.11 -1.17
N THR A 230 -10.76 -9.04 -0.99
CA THR A 230 -11.06 -10.44 -0.66
C THR A 230 -11.35 -10.62 0.85
N TYR A 231 -12.41 -9.98 1.33
CA TYR A 231 -12.85 -10.02 2.72
C TYR A 231 -13.05 -11.47 3.21
N PRO A 232 -12.63 -11.85 4.44
CA PRO A 232 -12.07 -10.99 5.50
C PRO A 232 -10.54 -10.79 5.42
N TYR A 233 -9.88 -11.32 4.40
CA TYR A 233 -8.43 -11.26 4.21
C TYR A 233 -8.00 -9.97 3.50
N VAL A 234 -8.25 -8.84 4.15
CA VAL A 234 -8.06 -7.47 3.65
C VAL A 234 -7.37 -6.59 4.68
N THR A 235 -6.94 -5.40 4.28
CA THR A 235 -6.54 -4.35 5.22
C THR A 235 -7.77 -3.61 5.76
N SER A 236 -7.61 -2.82 6.80
CA SER A 236 -8.73 -2.11 7.45
C SER A 236 -8.97 -0.71 6.89
N SER A 237 -8.42 -0.40 5.72
CA SER A 237 -8.60 0.89 5.05
C SER A 237 -9.10 0.72 3.62
N ASN A 238 -9.68 1.79 3.06
CA ASN A 238 -10.00 1.85 1.64
C ASN A 238 -8.73 2.14 0.84
N THR A 239 -8.30 1.15 0.06
CA THR A 239 -7.09 1.20 -0.77
C THR A 239 -7.35 1.65 -2.19
N ILE A 240 -8.62 1.71 -2.60
CA ILE A 240 -9.06 2.20 -3.91
C ILE A 240 -8.88 3.71 -4.04
N SER A 241 -8.93 4.22 -5.27
CA SER A 241 -8.76 5.64 -5.59
C SER A 241 -9.72 6.56 -4.81
N ALA A 242 -10.96 6.12 -4.56
CA ALA A 242 -11.93 6.85 -3.74
C ALA A 242 -11.45 7.05 -2.28
N GLY A 243 -10.65 6.11 -1.74
CA GLY A 243 -10.03 6.22 -0.42
C GLY A 243 -9.04 7.37 -0.32
N ALA A 244 -8.39 7.74 -1.42
CA ALA A 244 -7.49 8.89 -1.47
C ALA A 244 -8.26 10.21 -1.29
N CYS A 245 -9.48 10.30 -1.81
CA CYS A 245 -10.33 11.48 -1.63
C CYS A 245 -10.64 11.71 -0.14
N THR A 246 -11.13 10.68 0.56
CA THR A 246 -11.47 10.78 1.99
C THR A 246 -10.24 10.97 2.87
N GLY A 247 -9.12 10.34 2.49
CA GLY A 247 -7.88 10.35 3.26
C GLY A 247 -7.06 11.65 3.18
N LEU A 248 -7.40 12.56 2.24
CA LEU A 248 -6.73 13.84 2.07
C LEU A 248 -7.71 15.04 2.04
N GLY A 249 -9.03 14.77 2.07
CA GLY A 249 -10.05 15.81 1.98
C GLY A 249 -10.21 16.37 0.56
N LEU A 250 -9.95 15.55 -0.47
CA LEU A 250 -10.17 15.89 -1.87
C LEU A 250 -11.57 15.50 -2.32
N ASN A 251 -12.13 16.26 -3.26
CA ASN A 251 -13.32 15.81 -3.95
C ASN A 251 -12.95 14.91 -5.16
N PRO A 252 -13.83 14.00 -5.60
CA PRO A 252 -13.51 13.06 -6.69
C PRO A 252 -13.12 13.73 -8.01
N LYS A 253 -13.53 14.98 -8.24
CA LYS A 253 -13.20 15.72 -9.47
C LYS A 253 -11.77 16.29 -9.47
N GLU A 254 -11.10 16.26 -8.32
CA GLU A 254 -9.71 16.70 -8.15
C GLU A 254 -8.72 15.56 -8.40
N ILE A 255 -9.19 14.32 -8.59
CA ILE A 255 -8.34 13.21 -9.02
C ILE A 255 -8.03 13.39 -10.51
N GLY A 256 -6.74 13.33 -10.82
CA GLY A 256 -6.17 13.40 -12.16
C GLY A 256 -5.95 12.02 -12.79
N GLU A 257 -4.75 11.80 -13.32
CA GLU A 257 -4.35 10.50 -13.87
C GLU A 257 -4.19 9.46 -12.75
N VAL A 258 -4.78 8.29 -12.96
CA VAL A 258 -4.64 7.14 -12.05
C VAL A 258 -3.70 6.12 -12.67
N ILE A 259 -2.53 5.94 -12.06
CA ILE A 259 -1.50 4.99 -12.48
C ILE A 259 -1.66 3.73 -11.65
N GLY A 260 -2.11 2.65 -12.29
CA GLY A 260 -2.25 1.33 -11.68
C GLY A 260 -0.95 0.55 -11.71
N VAL A 261 -0.39 0.21 -10.57
CA VAL A 261 0.82 -0.62 -10.51
C VAL A 261 0.44 -2.09 -10.45
N ILE A 262 0.96 -2.87 -11.40
CA ILE A 262 0.80 -4.32 -11.51
C ILE A 262 2.16 -5.00 -11.58
N LYS A 263 2.26 -6.24 -11.10
CA LYS A 263 3.39 -7.12 -11.41
C LYS A 263 3.09 -7.96 -12.65
N ALA A 264 4.13 -8.39 -13.35
CA ALA A 264 3.99 -9.36 -14.44
C ALA A 264 3.48 -10.74 -13.99
N TYR A 265 3.37 -10.97 -12.70
CA TYR A 265 2.80 -12.15 -12.04
C TYR A 265 2.04 -11.68 -10.79
N THR A 266 1.44 -12.60 -10.05
CA THR A 266 0.66 -12.23 -8.85
C THR A 266 1.37 -12.70 -7.59
N THR A 267 1.34 -11.89 -6.53
CA THR A 267 1.81 -12.29 -5.21
C THR A 267 0.80 -11.94 -4.13
N ARG A 268 0.76 -12.74 -3.07
CA ARG A 268 -0.07 -12.49 -1.90
C ARG A 268 0.67 -12.79 -0.61
N VAL A 269 0.52 -11.92 0.39
CA VAL A 269 0.98 -12.16 1.76
C VAL A 269 -0.20 -12.62 2.60
N GLY A 270 0.03 -13.59 3.50
CA GLY A 270 -1.00 -14.09 4.42
C GLY A 270 -1.98 -15.07 3.78
N PHE A 271 -3.12 -15.21 4.45
CA PHE A 271 -4.16 -16.16 4.07
C PHE A 271 -5.14 -15.56 3.04
N GLY A 272 -6.15 -16.35 2.68
CA GLY A 272 -7.22 -15.98 1.78
C GLY A 272 -7.07 -16.51 0.36
N PRO A 273 -8.11 -16.32 -0.49
CA PRO A 273 -8.19 -16.90 -1.82
C PRO A 273 -7.10 -16.34 -2.74
N PHE A 274 -6.54 -17.22 -3.56
CA PHE A 274 -5.56 -16.90 -4.58
C PHE A 274 -5.69 -17.89 -5.74
N PRO A 275 -6.65 -17.71 -6.64
CA PRO A 275 -6.96 -18.68 -7.69
C PRO A 275 -5.77 -19.05 -8.57
N THR A 276 -4.91 -18.10 -8.89
CA THR A 276 -3.74 -18.29 -9.75
C THR A 276 -2.47 -18.70 -9.00
N GLU A 277 -2.56 -19.03 -7.71
CA GLU A 277 -1.40 -19.50 -6.93
C GLU A 277 -0.77 -20.73 -7.57
N ASP A 278 0.52 -20.69 -7.81
CA ASP A 278 1.30 -21.84 -8.28
C ASP A 278 2.13 -22.39 -7.10
N LYS A 279 1.72 -23.54 -6.60
CA LYS A 279 2.40 -24.26 -5.49
C LYS A 279 3.53 -25.18 -5.98
N GLY A 280 3.80 -25.16 -7.27
CA GLY A 280 4.84 -25.94 -7.91
C GLY A 280 6.11 -25.14 -8.15
N THR A 281 6.95 -25.70 -9.02
CA THR A 281 8.28 -25.15 -9.36
C THR A 281 8.24 -23.75 -9.95
N SER A 282 7.17 -23.39 -10.68
CA SER A 282 7.04 -22.04 -11.26
C SER A 282 6.82 -20.99 -10.18
N GLY A 283 5.95 -21.25 -9.20
CA GLY A 283 5.73 -20.35 -8.08
C GLY A 283 6.97 -20.19 -7.21
N ASP A 284 7.72 -21.28 -6.97
CA ASP A 284 8.99 -21.23 -6.27
C ASP A 284 10.03 -20.38 -7.04
N LYS A 285 10.18 -20.60 -8.33
CA LYS A 285 11.07 -19.82 -9.20
C LYS A 285 10.72 -18.33 -9.19
N MET A 286 9.43 -17.98 -9.31
CA MET A 286 8.97 -16.58 -9.20
C MET A 286 9.34 -15.96 -7.85
N CYS A 287 9.14 -16.70 -6.75
CA CYS A 287 9.46 -16.23 -5.40
C CYS A 287 10.96 -15.98 -5.23
N ASP A 288 11.79 -16.91 -5.66
CA ASP A 288 13.24 -16.85 -5.46
C ASP A 288 13.90 -15.77 -6.33
N ILE A 289 13.56 -15.70 -7.62
CA ILE A 289 14.07 -14.65 -8.55
C ILE A 289 13.53 -13.28 -8.12
N GLY A 290 12.22 -13.20 -7.86
CA GLY A 290 11.56 -11.98 -7.46
C GLY A 290 11.91 -11.50 -6.05
N LYS A 291 12.63 -12.31 -5.25
CA LYS A 291 12.91 -12.04 -3.82
C LYS A 291 11.64 -11.69 -3.07
N GLU A 292 10.60 -12.53 -3.26
CA GLU A 292 9.27 -12.27 -2.73
C GLU A 292 9.17 -12.63 -1.24
N PHE A 293 9.74 -11.75 -0.42
CA PHE A 293 9.67 -11.80 1.04
C PHE A 293 9.11 -10.48 1.58
N GLY A 294 8.28 -10.59 2.62
CA GLY A 294 7.67 -9.41 3.25
C GLY A 294 8.73 -8.49 3.85
N THR A 295 8.77 -7.24 3.45
CA THR A 295 9.75 -6.24 3.92
C THR A 295 9.76 -6.10 5.43
N THR A 296 8.58 -6.21 6.05
CA THR A 296 8.38 -6.04 7.49
C THR A 296 8.47 -7.35 8.27
N THR A 297 7.95 -8.45 7.71
CA THR A 297 7.80 -9.73 8.44
C THR A 297 8.79 -10.79 8.01
N GLY A 298 9.51 -10.59 6.91
CA GLY A 298 10.39 -11.60 6.30
C GLY A 298 9.63 -12.83 5.78
N ARG A 299 8.29 -12.88 5.86
CA ARG A 299 7.50 -14.03 5.41
C ARG A 299 7.58 -14.17 3.90
N ARG A 300 7.76 -15.41 3.43
CA ARG A 300 7.67 -15.75 2.01
C ARG A 300 6.28 -15.41 1.49
N ARG A 301 6.21 -14.71 0.34
CA ARG A 301 4.97 -14.44 -0.36
C ARG A 301 4.56 -15.65 -1.18
N ARG A 302 3.27 -15.91 -1.24
CA ARG A 302 2.67 -16.84 -2.18
C ARG A 302 2.78 -16.23 -3.56
N CYS A 303 3.18 -17.01 -4.57
CA CYS A 303 3.37 -16.53 -5.94
C CYS A 303 2.48 -17.32 -6.89
N GLY A 304 2.08 -16.71 -7.98
CA GLY A 304 1.25 -17.33 -9.00
C GLY A 304 1.21 -16.50 -10.28
N TRP A 305 0.52 -17.02 -11.28
CA TRP A 305 0.44 -16.42 -12.59
C TRP A 305 -0.41 -15.13 -12.61
N PHE A 306 -0.20 -14.29 -13.62
CA PHE A 306 -0.95 -13.05 -13.77
C PHE A 306 -2.45 -13.34 -13.89
N ASP A 307 -3.26 -12.60 -13.14
CA ASP A 307 -4.71 -12.73 -13.09
C ASP A 307 -5.38 -11.51 -13.74
N ALA A 308 -5.72 -11.63 -15.02
CA ALA A 308 -6.33 -10.53 -15.76
C ALA A 308 -7.76 -10.24 -15.29
N VAL A 309 -8.48 -11.22 -14.73
CA VAL A 309 -9.86 -11.02 -14.24
C VAL A 309 -9.85 -10.11 -13.01
N SER A 310 -9.01 -10.43 -12.02
CA SER A 310 -8.90 -9.64 -10.80
C SER A 310 -8.32 -8.25 -11.08
N VAL A 311 -7.32 -8.13 -11.96
CA VAL A 311 -6.74 -6.84 -12.37
C VAL A 311 -7.75 -5.98 -13.12
N LYS A 312 -8.54 -6.54 -14.03
CA LYS A 312 -9.62 -5.83 -14.73
C LYS A 312 -10.68 -5.28 -13.75
N TYR A 313 -11.06 -6.09 -12.77
CA TYR A 313 -11.99 -5.68 -11.70
C TYR A 313 -11.42 -4.50 -10.89
N ALA A 314 -10.20 -4.64 -10.39
CA ALA A 314 -9.53 -3.62 -9.59
C ALA A 314 -9.35 -2.32 -10.40
N SER A 315 -8.93 -2.42 -11.66
CA SER A 315 -8.71 -1.24 -12.52
C SER A 315 -10.00 -0.46 -12.77
N ARG A 316 -11.14 -1.14 -12.86
CA ARG A 316 -12.44 -0.48 -12.99
C ARG A 316 -12.84 0.26 -11.72
N LEU A 317 -12.56 -0.31 -10.53
CA LEU A 317 -12.81 0.34 -9.24
C LEU A 317 -11.98 1.62 -9.06
N ASP A 318 -10.72 1.55 -9.49
CA ASP A 318 -9.77 2.65 -9.36
C ASP A 318 -9.89 3.70 -10.46
N GLY A 319 -10.53 3.37 -11.58
CA GLY A 319 -10.53 4.22 -12.75
C GLY A 319 -9.12 4.37 -13.35
N VAL A 320 -8.37 3.26 -13.47
CA VAL A 320 -6.97 3.27 -13.94
C VAL A 320 -6.89 3.74 -15.39
N ASP A 321 -6.08 4.77 -15.63
CA ASP A 321 -5.81 5.32 -16.95
C ASP A 321 -4.63 4.63 -17.63
N THR A 322 -3.59 4.27 -16.87
CA THR A 322 -2.39 3.62 -17.39
C THR A 322 -1.78 2.66 -16.36
N TYR A 323 -1.13 1.60 -16.84
CA TYR A 323 -0.40 0.69 -15.95
C TYR A 323 1.09 0.99 -15.88
N ALA A 324 1.64 0.72 -14.71
CA ALA A 324 3.05 0.48 -14.49
C ALA A 324 3.27 -1.02 -14.22
N LEU A 325 3.81 -1.72 -15.21
CA LEU A 325 4.12 -3.15 -15.15
C LEU A 325 5.49 -3.36 -14.51
N MET A 326 5.48 -4.01 -13.36
CA MET A 326 6.67 -4.24 -12.55
C MET A 326 7.18 -5.67 -12.68
N LYS A 327 8.49 -5.84 -12.50
CA LYS A 327 9.12 -7.16 -12.35
C LYS A 327 8.94 -8.10 -13.56
N LEU A 328 8.96 -7.54 -14.77
CA LEU A 328 8.91 -8.35 -15.99
C LEU A 328 10.12 -9.30 -16.09
N ASP A 329 11.27 -8.87 -15.60
CA ASP A 329 12.53 -9.63 -15.50
C ASP A 329 12.45 -10.90 -14.64
N VAL A 330 11.48 -10.99 -13.73
CA VAL A 330 11.28 -12.20 -12.92
C VAL A 330 10.79 -13.38 -13.73
N LEU A 331 10.15 -13.10 -14.87
CA LEU A 331 9.69 -14.15 -15.81
C LEU A 331 10.75 -14.52 -16.86
N ASP A 332 11.96 -13.98 -16.80
CA ASP A 332 13.06 -14.36 -17.69
C ASP A 332 13.40 -15.85 -17.56
N GLY A 333 13.62 -16.51 -18.68
CA GLY A 333 13.98 -17.93 -18.75
C GLY A 333 12.85 -18.89 -18.36
N PHE A 334 11.58 -18.46 -18.39
CA PHE A 334 10.45 -19.38 -18.41
C PHE A 334 10.17 -19.80 -19.86
N GLU A 335 9.96 -21.10 -20.10
CA GLU A 335 9.57 -21.59 -21.41
C GLU A 335 8.14 -21.18 -21.79
N VAL A 336 7.24 -21.20 -20.80
CA VAL A 336 5.84 -20.82 -20.92
C VAL A 336 5.48 -19.87 -19.78
N VAL A 337 4.76 -18.80 -20.11
CA VAL A 337 4.13 -17.89 -19.18
C VAL A 337 2.62 -17.97 -19.32
N LYS A 338 1.88 -17.78 -18.22
CA LYS A 338 0.42 -17.96 -18.22
C LYS A 338 -0.29 -16.69 -17.79
N ILE A 339 -1.45 -16.43 -18.40
CA ILE A 339 -2.40 -15.38 -17.98
C ILE A 339 -3.73 -16.03 -17.69
N CYS A 340 -4.27 -15.85 -16.48
CA CYS A 340 -5.66 -16.20 -16.18
C CYS A 340 -6.58 -15.19 -16.87
N LYS A 341 -7.36 -15.67 -17.85
CA LYS A 341 -8.28 -14.85 -18.64
C LYS A 341 -9.76 -14.98 -18.23
N ALA A 342 -10.09 -16.01 -17.47
CA ALA A 342 -11.42 -16.30 -16.98
C ALA A 342 -11.34 -17.26 -15.79
N TYR A 343 -12.46 -17.47 -15.09
CA TYR A 343 -12.59 -18.51 -14.08
C TYR A 343 -13.65 -19.53 -14.48
N GLN A 344 -13.42 -20.79 -14.10
CA GLN A 344 -14.47 -21.78 -13.98
C GLN A 344 -15.08 -21.64 -12.59
N TYR A 345 -16.37 -21.33 -12.50
CA TYR A 345 -17.07 -21.07 -11.24
C TYR A 345 -18.50 -21.60 -11.31
N ASN A 346 -18.90 -22.47 -10.37
CA ASN A 346 -20.23 -23.10 -10.32
C ASN A 346 -20.70 -23.75 -11.63
N GLY A 347 -19.78 -24.34 -12.40
CA GLY A 347 -20.07 -24.99 -13.67
C GLY A 347 -20.11 -24.06 -14.89
N GLU A 348 -19.88 -22.75 -14.69
CA GLU A 348 -19.87 -21.74 -15.74
C GLU A 348 -18.50 -21.11 -15.91
N THR A 349 -18.20 -20.63 -17.11
CA THR A 349 -17.05 -19.78 -17.37
C THR A 349 -17.43 -18.32 -17.16
N ILE A 350 -16.75 -17.64 -16.24
CA ILE A 350 -16.99 -16.23 -15.91
C ILE A 350 -15.74 -15.37 -16.15
N ASP A 351 -15.93 -14.10 -16.53
CA ASP A 351 -14.87 -13.08 -16.73
C ASP A 351 -14.92 -11.93 -15.72
N TYR A 352 -15.58 -12.16 -14.60
CA TYR A 352 -15.70 -11.24 -13.48
C TYR A 352 -15.24 -11.90 -12.17
N MET A 353 -14.90 -11.10 -11.18
CA MET A 353 -14.47 -11.57 -9.86
C MET A 353 -15.69 -11.95 -9.01
N PRO A 354 -15.86 -13.24 -8.64
CA PRO A 354 -16.99 -13.66 -7.81
C PRO A 354 -16.71 -13.32 -6.33
N THR A 355 -17.78 -13.19 -5.53
CA THR A 355 -17.67 -12.94 -4.09
C THR A 355 -16.95 -14.09 -3.37
N ASP A 356 -17.25 -15.33 -3.77
CA ASP A 356 -16.60 -16.53 -3.25
C ASP A 356 -15.45 -16.96 -4.18
N LEU A 357 -14.37 -16.21 -4.10
CA LEU A 357 -13.20 -16.42 -4.94
C LEU A 357 -12.45 -17.73 -4.64
N GLU A 358 -12.69 -18.36 -3.48
CA GLU A 358 -12.06 -19.64 -3.11
C GLU A 358 -12.50 -20.79 -4.00
N ASN A 359 -13.72 -20.71 -4.55
CA ASN A 359 -14.29 -21.70 -5.46
C ASN A 359 -14.04 -21.40 -6.95
N ALA A 360 -13.29 -20.34 -7.24
CA ALA A 360 -12.93 -20.00 -8.62
C ALA A 360 -11.66 -20.76 -9.06
N THR A 361 -11.76 -21.49 -10.15
CA THR A 361 -10.62 -22.17 -10.77
C THR A 361 -10.15 -21.39 -11.99
N PRO A 362 -8.86 -21.02 -12.11
CA PRO A 362 -8.37 -20.19 -13.20
C PRO A 362 -8.37 -20.93 -14.53
N ILE A 363 -8.80 -20.24 -15.58
CA ILE A 363 -8.69 -20.67 -16.98
C ILE A 363 -7.54 -19.87 -17.59
N TYR A 364 -6.45 -20.57 -17.89
CA TYR A 364 -5.24 -19.96 -18.41
C TYR A 364 -5.21 -19.87 -19.93
N GLU A 365 -4.55 -18.84 -20.41
CA GLU A 365 -3.95 -18.75 -21.73
C GLU A 365 -2.44 -18.88 -21.56
N GLU A 366 -1.82 -19.75 -22.32
CA GLU A 366 -0.37 -19.98 -22.31
C GLU A 366 0.28 -19.25 -23.47
N LEU A 367 1.37 -18.54 -23.17
CA LEU A 367 2.19 -17.84 -24.16
C LEU A 367 3.65 -18.33 -24.06
N ALA A 368 4.36 -18.25 -25.16
CA ALA A 368 5.79 -18.54 -25.17
C ALA A 368 6.54 -17.53 -24.28
N GLY A 369 7.47 -18.03 -23.48
CA GLY A 369 8.35 -17.21 -22.67
C GLY A 369 9.46 -16.55 -23.47
N TRP A 370 10.39 -15.92 -22.77
CA TRP A 370 11.54 -15.18 -23.33
C TRP A 370 12.80 -15.40 -22.51
N ASP A 371 13.96 -15.14 -23.13
CA ASP A 371 15.24 -15.35 -22.47
C ASP A 371 15.50 -14.31 -21.38
N SER A 372 15.60 -13.02 -21.74
CA SER A 372 15.78 -11.95 -20.77
C SER A 372 15.31 -10.59 -21.28
N VAL A 373 14.74 -9.80 -20.35
CA VAL A 373 14.42 -8.38 -20.55
C VAL A 373 15.28 -7.47 -19.69
N LYS A 374 16.15 -8.02 -18.84
CA LYS A 374 16.90 -7.28 -17.84
C LYS A 374 17.74 -6.15 -18.45
N GLY A 375 17.51 -4.92 -17.98
CA GLY A 375 18.25 -3.73 -18.40
C GLY A 375 17.86 -3.18 -19.77
N ILE A 376 16.84 -3.73 -20.43
CA ILE A 376 16.30 -3.16 -21.67
C ILE A 376 15.55 -1.86 -21.33
N SER A 377 15.88 -0.79 -22.05
CA SER A 377 15.35 0.57 -21.83
C SER A 377 14.42 1.08 -22.93
N LYS A 378 14.25 0.32 -24.02
CA LYS A 378 13.36 0.67 -25.13
C LYS A 378 12.37 -0.47 -25.41
N TYR A 379 11.12 -0.11 -25.70
CA TYR A 379 10.06 -1.11 -25.96
C TYR A 379 10.36 -1.97 -27.18
N GLU A 380 10.92 -1.37 -28.22
CA GLU A 380 11.24 -2.03 -29.49
C GLU A 380 12.32 -3.11 -29.34
N ASP A 381 13.21 -2.95 -28.34
CA ASP A 381 14.31 -3.87 -28.07
C ASP A 381 13.87 -5.08 -27.23
N LEU A 382 12.64 -5.05 -26.67
CA LEU A 382 12.10 -6.21 -25.93
C LEU A 382 11.94 -7.43 -26.85
N PRO A 383 12.18 -8.65 -26.34
CA PRO A 383 11.86 -9.88 -27.07
C PRO A 383 10.41 -9.89 -27.56
N ALA A 384 10.17 -10.44 -28.75
CA ALA A 384 8.84 -10.48 -29.36
C ALA A 384 7.79 -11.12 -28.42
N ASN A 385 8.17 -12.21 -27.72
CA ASN A 385 7.27 -12.89 -26.79
C ASN A 385 6.96 -12.01 -25.55
N ALA A 386 7.93 -11.22 -25.04
CA ALA A 386 7.67 -10.29 -23.95
C ALA A 386 6.70 -9.18 -24.38
N ARG A 387 6.85 -8.65 -25.60
CA ARG A 387 5.89 -7.69 -26.16
C ARG A 387 4.50 -8.31 -26.32
N ALA A 388 4.41 -9.53 -26.85
CA ALA A 388 3.14 -10.26 -26.98
C ALA A 388 2.45 -10.45 -25.63
N TYR A 389 3.21 -10.76 -24.57
CA TYR A 389 2.68 -10.85 -23.20
C TYR A 389 2.11 -9.53 -22.71
N ILE A 390 2.85 -8.42 -22.88
CA ILE A 390 2.41 -7.06 -22.54
C ILE A 390 1.13 -6.70 -23.28
N GLU A 391 1.12 -6.86 -24.60
CA GLU A 391 -0.04 -6.56 -25.45
C GLU A 391 -1.25 -7.41 -25.09
N ARG A 392 -1.02 -8.66 -24.66
CA ARG A 392 -2.10 -9.54 -24.23
C ARG A 392 -2.71 -9.08 -22.90
N ILE A 393 -1.92 -8.62 -21.95
CA ILE A 393 -2.42 -8.00 -20.70
C ILE A 393 -3.29 -6.79 -21.05
N GLU A 394 -2.80 -5.88 -21.91
CA GLU A 394 -3.55 -4.70 -22.35
C GLU A 394 -4.90 -5.10 -22.98
N ALA A 395 -4.89 -6.10 -23.86
CA ALA A 395 -6.11 -6.58 -24.54
C ALA A 395 -7.16 -7.17 -23.57
N LEU A 396 -6.71 -7.90 -22.54
CA LEU A 396 -7.61 -8.53 -21.56
C LEU A 396 -8.16 -7.53 -20.53
N THR A 397 -7.36 -6.55 -20.13
CA THR A 397 -7.74 -5.60 -19.09
C THR A 397 -8.34 -4.31 -19.62
N GLY A 398 -8.07 -3.97 -20.89
CA GLY A 398 -8.54 -2.75 -21.55
C GLY A 398 -7.75 -1.50 -21.21
N VAL A 399 -6.65 -1.62 -20.45
CA VAL A 399 -5.81 -0.48 -20.03
C VAL A 399 -4.39 -0.63 -20.62
N LYS A 400 -3.82 0.48 -21.08
CA LYS A 400 -2.48 0.52 -21.66
C LYS A 400 -1.38 0.47 -20.59
N ILE A 401 -0.25 -0.16 -20.93
CA ILE A 401 0.94 -0.20 -20.09
C ILE A 401 1.87 0.93 -20.54
N GLY A 402 1.94 2.01 -19.75
CA GLY A 402 2.77 3.19 -20.02
C GLY A 402 4.19 3.06 -19.45
N TYR A 403 4.36 2.25 -18.40
CA TYR A 403 5.65 2.08 -17.73
C TYR A 403 5.96 0.58 -17.58
N ILE A 404 7.19 0.15 -17.94
CA ILE A 404 7.61 -1.25 -17.87
C ILE A 404 8.94 -1.33 -17.14
N SER A 405 8.96 -1.97 -15.97
CA SER A 405 10.17 -2.19 -15.19
C SER A 405 10.83 -3.49 -15.61
N THR A 406 12.07 -3.39 -16.10
CA THR A 406 12.92 -4.50 -16.57
C THR A 406 14.01 -4.90 -15.58
N SER A 407 14.10 -4.21 -14.42
CA SER A 407 14.96 -4.56 -13.28
C SER A 407 14.53 -3.78 -12.02
N PRO A 408 15.13 -4.03 -10.85
CA PRO A 408 14.88 -3.24 -9.64
C PRO A 408 15.36 -1.77 -9.74
N GLU A 409 16.32 -1.45 -10.60
CA GLU A 409 16.91 -0.12 -10.73
C GLU A 409 15.93 0.88 -11.34
N ARG A 410 16.00 2.16 -10.88
CA ARG A 410 15.15 3.25 -11.38
C ARG A 410 15.33 3.46 -12.89
N SER A 411 16.58 3.47 -13.36
CA SER A 411 16.94 3.70 -14.77
C SER A 411 16.34 2.66 -15.73
N ASP A 412 16.07 1.45 -15.21
CA ASP A 412 15.62 0.33 -16.00
C ASP A 412 14.08 0.30 -16.03
N THR A 413 13.50 1.41 -16.48
CA THR A 413 12.06 1.56 -16.70
C THR A 413 11.82 2.14 -18.07
N ILE A 414 11.12 1.39 -18.92
CA ILE A 414 10.68 1.83 -20.24
C ILE A 414 9.44 2.72 -20.04
N ILE A 415 9.40 3.87 -20.71
CA ILE A 415 8.23 4.76 -20.79
C ILE A 415 7.71 4.71 -22.23
N ARG A 416 6.42 4.40 -22.39
CA ARG A 416 5.74 4.30 -23.70
C ARG A 416 4.85 5.48 -23.98
#